data_1c74b44ff1c51fafdbd6b416869f1db6
#
_entry.id   1c74b44ff1c51fafdbd6b416869f1db6
#
_cell.length_a   1.000
_cell.length_b   1.000
_cell.length_c   1.000
_cell.angle_alpha   90.00
_cell.angle_beta   90.00
_cell.angle_gamma   90.00
#
_symmetry.space_group_name_H-M   'P 1'
#
loop_
_entity.id
_entity.type
_entity.pdbx_description
1 polymer ?
#
loop_
_entity_poly.entity_id
_entity_poly.type
_entity_poly.pdbx_seq_one_letter_code
_entity_poly.pdbx_strand_id
1 'polypeptide(L)'
;MITQGPPKFEVNREETYRRLLHFSVRQIISQEDPFGTHLSVKAGARMASDLSKHLGIEILSHEQVIKPELLNEWRRINNDTYNYLKHAERDPHRSLPVFDLPLLNRLQTLLNAVNFKSLFGKQTAHINLYTAYFSATEPDAQKFINFPEEFWLGLKLFPDMKSRESWKTVFLDIPEVQSEYLKDTDDTLFSQQ
;
A
#
# COMPACT_ATOMS: atom_id res chain seq x y z
N MET A 1 12.38 -25.75 -25.41
CA MET A 1 11.00 -25.66 -24.93
C MET A 1 11.04 -25.89 -23.43
N ILE A 2 10.63 -24.91 -22.62
CA ILE A 2 10.45 -25.11 -21.19
C ILE A 2 9.17 -25.92 -21.04
N THR A 3 9.27 -27.21 -20.70
CA THR A 3 8.11 -28.01 -20.35
C THR A 3 7.54 -27.45 -19.05
N GLN A 4 6.39 -26.78 -19.13
CA GLN A 4 5.65 -26.38 -17.95
C GLN A 4 5.15 -27.65 -17.25
N GLY A 5 5.84 -28.07 -16.21
CA GLY A 5 5.25 -28.96 -15.21
C GLY A 5 4.06 -28.27 -14.51
N PRO A 6 3.20 -29.03 -13.80
CA PRO A 6 2.15 -28.41 -13.00
C PRO A 6 2.73 -27.35 -12.08
N PRO A 7 2.01 -26.24 -11.82
CA PRO A 7 2.49 -25.20 -10.93
C PRO A 7 2.81 -25.81 -9.55
N LYS A 8 3.96 -25.48 -8.99
CA LYS A 8 4.41 -26.05 -7.72
C LYS A 8 3.55 -25.60 -6.52
N PHE A 9 2.87 -24.47 -6.66
CA PHE A 9 1.89 -23.94 -5.70
C PHE A 9 0.95 -22.96 -6.40
N GLU A 10 -0.24 -22.79 -5.84
CA GLU A 10 -1.21 -21.80 -6.30
C GLU A 10 -1.37 -20.72 -5.24
N VAL A 11 -1.28 -19.46 -5.67
CA VAL A 11 -1.56 -18.29 -4.83
C VAL A 11 -2.86 -17.67 -5.29
N ASN A 12 -3.86 -17.60 -4.41
CA ASN A 12 -5.13 -16.96 -4.73
C ASN A 12 -5.01 -15.42 -4.73
N ARG A 13 -6.07 -14.75 -5.22
CA ARG A 13 -6.09 -13.29 -5.36
C ARG A 13 -6.02 -12.55 -4.01
N GLU A 14 -6.65 -13.08 -2.98
CA GLU A 14 -6.59 -12.51 -1.63
C GLU A 14 -5.16 -12.53 -1.10
N GLU A 15 -4.50 -13.68 -1.18
CA GLU A 15 -3.12 -13.85 -0.73
C GLU A 15 -2.16 -12.97 -1.53
N THR A 16 -2.35 -12.87 -2.86
CA THR A 16 -1.54 -11.99 -3.70
C THR A 16 -1.70 -10.52 -3.28
N TYR A 17 -2.95 -10.08 -3.05
CA TYR A 17 -3.20 -8.70 -2.64
C TYR A 17 -2.65 -8.43 -1.24
N ARG A 18 -2.82 -9.37 -0.31
CA ARG A 18 -2.23 -9.29 1.04
C ARG A 18 -0.71 -9.10 0.97
N ARG A 19 -0.01 -9.92 0.18
CA ARG A 19 1.45 -9.83 0.03
C ARG A 19 1.91 -8.52 -0.59
N LEU A 20 1.24 -8.03 -1.63
CA LEU A 20 1.53 -6.72 -2.23
C LEU A 20 1.36 -5.59 -1.21
N LEU A 21 0.30 -5.65 -0.41
CA LEU A 21 0.03 -4.65 0.61
C LEU A 21 1.09 -4.68 1.73
N HIS A 22 1.40 -5.85 2.27
CA HIS A 22 2.45 -6.02 3.27
C HIS A 22 3.82 -5.57 2.74
N PHE A 23 4.14 -5.89 1.50
CA PHE A 23 5.37 -5.45 0.85
C PHE A 23 5.43 -3.92 0.77
N SER A 24 4.35 -3.28 0.33
CA SER A 24 4.27 -1.81 0.27
C SER A 24 4.42 -1.17 1.64
N VAL A 25 3.79 -1.73 2.68
CA VAL A 25 3.94 -1.28 4.06
C VAL A 25 5.39 -1.36 4.51
N ARG A 26 6.05 -2.50 4.30
CA ARG A 26 7.47 -2.68 4.66
C ARG A 26 8.38 -1.69 3.95
N GLN A 27 8.20 -1.50 2.64
CA GLN A 27 8.98 -0.51 1.88
C GLN A 27 8.82 0.91 2.43
N ILE A 28 7.60 1.31 2.80
CA ILE A 28 7.34 2.63 3.37
C ILE A 28 8.00 2.79 4.74
N ILE A 29 7.87 1.80 5.61
CA ILE A 29 8.44 1.84 6.96
C ILE A 29 9.98 1.82 6.91
N SER A 30 10.56 1.03 6.00
CA SER A 30 12.01 0.97 5.79
C SER A 30 12.57 2.16 4.98
N GLN A 31 11.70 3.07 4.51
CA GLN A 31 12.08 4.22 3.69
C GLN A 31 12.83 3.83 2.41
N GLU A 32 12.38 2.75 1.78
CA GLU A 32 12.91 2.26 0.52
C GLU A 32 12.63 3.22 -0.64
N ASP A 33 13.21 2.92 -1.80
CA ASP A 33 13.03 3.73 -3.00
C ASP A 33 11.56 3.99 -3.34
N PRO A 34 11.14 5.27 -3.44
CA PRO A 34 9.74 5.61 -3.63
C PRO A 34 9.17 5.20 -4.99
N PHE A 35 10.00 5.01 -6.03
CA PHE A 35 9.53 4.57 -7.34
C PHE A 35 9.17 3.09 -7.34
N GLY A 36 10.01 2.23 -6.75
CA GLY A 36 9.72 0.80 -6.55
C GLY A 36 8.48 0.62 -5.68
N THR A 37 8.38 1.37 -4.60
CA THR A 37 7.20 1.41 -3.73
C THR A 37 5.95 1.80 -4.52
N HIS A 38 6.02 2.81 -5.40
CA HIS A 38 4.88 3.25 -6.20
C HIS A 38 4.34 2.16 -7.11
N LEU A 39 5.20 1.37 -7.73
CA LEU A 39 4.76 0.25 -8.57
C LEU A 39 3.97 -0.79 -7.79
N SER A 40 4.44 -1.20 -6.61
CA SER A 40 3.75 -2.18 -5.77
C SER A 40 2.41 -1.64 -5.25
N VAL A 41 2.38 -0.38 -4.83
CA VAL A 41 1.18 0.32 -4.35
C VAL A 41 0.12 0.42 -5.46
N LYS A 42 0.53 0.75 -6.68
CA LYS A 42 -0.37 0.84 -7.85
C LYS A 42 -0.89 -0.54 -8.28
N ALA A 43 -0.05 -1.57 -8.21
CA ALA A 43 -0.47 -2.94 -8.47
C ALA A 43 -1.56 -3.38 -7.48
N GLY A 44 -1.39 -3.07 -6.18
CA GLY A 44 -2.40 -3.31 -5.15
C GLY A 44 -3.72 -2.56 -5.42
N ALA A 45 -3.65 -1.28 -5.75
CA ALA A 45 -4.82 -0.47 -6.08
C ALA A 45 -5.60 -1.01 -7.29
N ARG A 46 -4.88 -1.44 -8.33
CA ARG A 46 -5.48 -2.06 -9.51
C ARG A 46 -6.18 -3.36 -9.16
N MET A 47 -5.52 -4.21 -8.37
CA MET A 47 -6.10 -5.47 -7.91
C MET A 47 -7.36 -5.24 -7.07
N ALA A 48 -7.35 -4.26 -6.15
CA ALA A 48 -8.53 -3.89 -5.36
C ALA A 48 -9.71 -3.51 -6.26
N SER A 49 -9.46 -2.66 -7.27
CA SER A 49 -10.49 -2.23 -8.23
C SER A 49 -11.07 -3.40 -9.03
N ASP A 50 -10.22 -4.30 -9.51
CA ASP A 50 -10.66 -5.45 -10.30
C ASP A 50 -11.43 -6.46 -9.44
N LEU A 51 -11.00 -6.72 -8.20
CA LEU A 51 -11.70 -7.58 -7.25
C LEU A 51 -13.04 -6.99 -6.81
N SER A 52 -13.11 -5.70 -6.54
CA SER A 52 -14.34 -4.97 -6.21
C SER A 52 -15.41 -5.21 -7.28
N LYS A 53 -15.05 -5.02 -8.54
CA LYS A 53 -15.97 -5.27 -9.69
C LYS A 53 -16.41 -6.71 -9.78
N HIS A 54 -15.48 -7.64 -9.60
CA HIS A 54 -15.76 -9.07 -9.70
C HIS A 54 -16.65 -9.58 -8.56
N LEU A 55 -16.42 -9.11 -7.36
CA LEU A 55 -17.15 -9.53 -6.15
C LEU A 55 -18.43 -8.72 -5.92
N GLY A 56 -18.64 -7.61 -6.64
CA GLY A 56 -19.75 -6.69 -6.39
C GLY A 56 -19.66 -5.98 -5.04
N ILE A 57 -18.47 -5.84 -4.49
CA ILE A 57 -18.20 -5.18 -3.21
C ILE A 57 -17.73 -3.76 -3.46
N GLU A 58 -18.41 -2.77 -2.88
CA GLU A 58 -17.97 -1.38 -2.96
C GLU A 58 -16.71 -1.16 -2.12
N ILE A 59 -15.75 -0.44 -2.70
CA ILE A 59 -14.50 -0.04 -2.04
C ILE A 59 -14.36 1.48 -2.06
N LEU A 60 -13.56 2.02 -1.14
CA LEU A 60 -13.26 3.44 -1.15
C LEU A 60 -12.49 3.86 -2.40
N SER A 61 -13.02 4.84 -3.10
CA SER A 61 -12.38 5.47 -4.25
C SER A 61 -11.62 6.74 -3.86
N HIS A 62 -10.74 7.20 -4.74
CA HIS A 62 -10.06 8.49 -4.55
C HIS A 62 -11.05 9.65 -4.48
N GLU A 63 -12.14 9.57 -5.23
CA GLU A 63 -13.20 10.59 -5.28
C GLU A 63 -13.90 10.78 -3.94
N GLN A 64 -14.02 9.73 -3.15
CA GLN A 64 -14.65 9.78 -1.83
C GLN A 64 -13.69 10.29 -0.74
N VAL A 65 -12.39 10.11 -0.94
CA VAL A 65 -11.37 10.34 0.09
C VAL A 65 -10.59 11.63 -0.13
N ILE A 66 -10.18 11.90 -1.37
CA ILE A 66 -9.42 13.12 -1.70
C ILE A 66 -10.37 14.30 -1.82
N LYS A 67 -10.00 15.43 -1.24
CA LYS A 67 -10.80 16.68 -1.37
C LYS A 67 -10.98 17.05 -2.83
N PRO A 68 -12.18 17.47 -3.24
CA PRO A 68 -12.52 17.71 -4.64
C PRO A 68 -11.54 18.64 -5.37
N GLU A 69 -11.07 19.70 -4.70
CA GLU A 69 -10.15 20.69 -5.25
C GLU A 69 -8.74 20.11 -5.57
N LEU A 70 -8.38 18.99 -4.96
CA LEU A 70 -7.07 18.34 -5.13
C LEU A 70 -7.15 17.09 -6.02
N LEU A 71 -8.34 16.63 -6.35
CA LEU A 71 -8.54 15.33 -7.01
C LEU A 71 -7.91 15.28 -8.41
N ASN A 72 -7.97 16.35 -9.19
CA ASN A 72 -7.38 16.39 -10.53
C ASN A 72 -5.85 16.33 -10.46
N GLU A 73 -5.25 17.03 -9.52
CA GLU A 73 -3.80 17.00 -9.33
C GLU A 73 -3.35 15.63 -8.82
N TRP A 74 -4.07 15.05 -7.85
CA TRP A 74 -3.86 13.69 -7.38
C TRP A 74 -3.84 12.68 -8.52
N ARG A 75 -4.87 12.71 -9.39
CA ARG A 75 -4.97 11.80 -10.54
C ARG A 75 -3.81 11.99 -11.51
N ARG A 76 -3.44 13.24 -11.80
CA ARG A 76 -2.33 13.56 -12.68
C ARG A 76 -1.03 12.98 -12.15
N ILE A 77 -0.64 13.32 -10.93
CA ILE A 77 0.63 12.87 -10.32
C ILE A 77 0.68 11.34 -10.26
N ASN A 78 -0.39 10.73 -9.78
CA ASN A 78 -0.50 9.30 -9.57
C ASN A 78 -0.41 8.50 -10.90
N ASN A 79 -1.02 9.01 -11.97
CA ASN A 79 -0.98 8.38 -13.29
C ASN A 79 0.30 8.68 -14.05
N ASP A 80 0.80 9.92 -14.00
CA ASP A 80 2.01 10.32 -14.69
C ASP A 80 3.23 9.55 -14.18
N THR A 81 3.37 9.41 -12.86
CA THR A 81 4.44 8.64 -12.26
C THR A 81 4.38 7.17 -12.67
N TYR A 82 3.20 6.56 -12.58
CA TYR A 82 3.01 5.16 -12.96
C TYR A 82 3.29 4.92 -14.45
N ASN A 83 2.78 5.80 -15.32
CA ASN A 83 3.00 5.70 -16.76
C ASN A 83 4.46 5.94 -17.14
N TYR A 84 5.14 6.86 -16.47
CA TYR A 84 6.57 7.10 -16.66
C TYR A 84 7.38 5.83 -16.35
N LEU A 85 7.10 5.18 -15.23
CA LEU A 85 7.82 3.97 -14.83
C LEU A 85 7.52 2.77 -15.74
N LYS A 86 6.29 2.68 -16.25
CA LYS A 86 5.81 1.53 -17.03
C LYS A 86 6.15 1.62 -18.52
N HIS A 87 6.29 2.81 -19.07
CA HIS A 87 6.33 3.07 -20.51
C HIS A 87 7.57 3.89 -20.91
N ALA A 88 8.74 3.49 -20.43
CA ALA A 88 10.00 4.16 -20.77
C ALA A 88 10.28 4.19 -22.29
N GLU A 89 9.72 3.23 -23.04
CA GLU A 89 9.85 3.14 -24.50
C GLU A 89 9.15 4.27 -25.26
N ARG A 90 8.14 4.91 -24.64
CA ARG A 90 7.35 5.97 -25.31
C ARG A 90 8.09 7.30 -25.38
N ASP A 91 8.89 7.59 -24.38
CA ASP A 91 9.69 8.82 -24.30
C ASP A 91 10.91 8.57 -23.40
N PRO A 92 11.98 8.00 -23.94
CA PRO A 92 13.18 7.62 -23.18
C PRO A 92 13.94 8.83 -22.61
N HIS A 93 13.66 10.04 -23.10
CA HIS A 93 14.33 11.28 -22.67
C HIS A 93 13.46 12.13 -21.73
N ARG A 94 12.24 11.70 -21.44
CA ARG A 94 11.34 12.42 -20.54
C ARG A 94 11.90 12.45 -19.13
N SER A 95 11.90 13.64 -18.52
CA SER A 95 12.07 13.80 -17.07
C SER A 95 10.71 13.88 -16.39
N LEU A 96 10.60 13.27 -15.21
CA LEU A 96 9.40 13.35 -14.37
C LEU A 96 9.63 14.42 -13.31
N PRO A 97 8.77 15.46 -13.22
CA PRO A 97 8.79 16.32 -12.04
C PRO A 97 8.35 15.49 -10.82
N VAL A 98 9.28 15.28 -9.90
CA VAL A 98 9.02 14.52 -8.67
C VAL A 98 8.33 15.45 -7.67
N PHE A 99 7.05 15.20 -7.44
CA PHE A 99 6.30 15.74 -6.33
C PHE A 99 6.53 14.88 -5.07
N ASP A 100 5.79 15.10 -4.00
CA ASP A 100 5.91 14.29 -2.79
C ASP A 100 5.42 12.84 -3.02
N LEU A 101 6.16 12.09 -3.83
CA LEU A 101 5.88 10.70 -4.13
C LEU A 101 5.81 9.80 -2.89
N PRO A 102 6.67 10.01 -1.86
CA PRO A 102 6.51 9.28 -0.60
C PRO A 102 5.16 9.49 0.08
N LEU A 103 4.63 10.70 0.13
CA LEU A 103 3.30 10.97 0.70
C LEU A 103 2.20 10.32 -0.14
N LEU A 104 2.30 10.42 -1.47
CA LEU A 104 1.36 9.77 -2.39
C LEU A 104 1.30 8.25 -2.15
N ASN A 105 2.46 7.60 -2.01
CA ASN A 105 2.55 6.17 -1.73
C ASN A 105 1.93 5.82 -0.38
N ARG A 106 2.18 6.63 0.65
CA ARG A 106 1.59 6.41 1.98
C ARG A 106 0.06 6.51 1.95
N LEU A 107 -0.49 7.52 1.29
CA LEU A 107 -1.94 7.70 1.13
C LEU A 107 -2.57 6.55 0.36
N GLN A 108 -1.97 6.15 -0.77
CA GLN A 108 -2.50 5.06 -1.57
C GLN A 108 -2.41 3.71 -0.84
N THR A 109 -1.36 3.49 -0.06
CA THR A 109 -1.24 2.28 0.77
C THR A 109 -2.31 2.25 1.86
N LEU A 110 -2.65 3.40 2.46
CA LEU A 110 -3.76 3.49 3.40
C LEU A 110 -5.10 3.12 2.73
N LEU A 111 -5.37 3.64 1.53
CA LEU A 111 -6.57 3.26 0.77
C LEU A 111 -6.60 1.77 0.45
N ASN A 112 -5.47 1.21 0.05
CA ASN A 112 -5.35 -0.23 -0.18
C ASN A 112 -5.60 -1.03 1.09
N ALA A 113 -5.16 -0.57 2.25
CA ALA A 113 -5.38 -1.20 3.55
C ALA A 113 -6.88 -1.22 3.94
N VAL A 114 -7.56 -0.08 3.78
CA VAL A 114 -9.01 0.02 4.02
C VAL A 114 -9.78 -0.87 3.05
N ASN A 115 -9.41 -0.85 1.77
CA ASN A 115 -10.05 -1.64 0.74
C ASN A 115 -9.83 -3.15 0.92
N PHE A 116 -8.69 -3.57 1.47
CA PHE A 116 -8.46 -4.97 1.85
C PHE A 116 -9.49 -5.44 2.88
N LYS A 117 -9.75 -4.63 3.91
CA LYS A 117 -10.78 -4.93 4.92
C LYS A 117 -12.18 -5.01 4.31
N SER A 118 -12.51 -4.08 3.42
CA SER A 118 -13.83 -4.08 2.73
C SER A 118 -14.03 -5.33 1.87
N LEU A 119 -12.99 -5.76 1.15
CA LEU A 119 -13.07 -6.91 0.24
C LEU A 119 -13.10 -8.25 0.97
N PHE A 120 -12.38 -8.40 2.08
CA PHE A 120 -12.16 -9.70 2.73
C PHE A 120 -12.69 -9.81 4.16
N GLY A 121 -13.26 -8.73 4.72
CA GLY A 121 -13.84 -8.73 6.06
C GLY A 121 -12.84 -8.89 7.21
N LYS A 122 -11.53 -8.87 6.92
CA LYS A 122 -10.46 -9.08 7.91
C LYS A 122 -9.30 -8.12 7.71
N GLN A 123 -8.48 -7.99 8.75
CA GLN A 123 -7.24 -7.21 8.72
C GLN A 123 -6.09 -8.08 9.25
N THR A 124 -4.89 -7.74 8.82
CA THR A 124 -3.65 -8.34 9.30
C THR A 124 -2.97 -7.41 10.30
N ALA A 125 -1.97 -7.90 11.03
CA ALA A 125 -1.20 -7.08 11.95
C ALA A 125 -0.47 -5.94 11.22
N HIS A 126 0.10 -6.22 10.04
CA HIS A 126 0.73 -5.19 9.19
C HIS A 126 -0.25 -4.06 8.82
N ILE A 127 -1.48 -4.41 8.42
CA ILE A 127 -2.50 -3.45 8.01
C ILE A 127 -2.94 -2.58 9.19
N ASN A 128 -3.20 -3.20 10.33
CA ASN A 128 -3.62 -2.50 11.55
C ASN A 128 -2.55 -1.53 12.02
N LEU A 129 -1.30 -2.01 12.08
CA LEU A 129 -0.18 -1.20 12.52
C LEU A 129 0.11 -0.06 11.53
N TYR A 130 -0.03 -0.32 10.23
CA TYR A 130 0.14 0.72 9.22
C TYR A 130 -0.90 1.83 9.34
N THR A 131 -2.14 1.49 9.64
CA THR A 131 -3.20 2.49 9.86
C THR A 131 -2.88 3.40 11.05
N ALA A 132 -2.38 2.82 12.16
CA ALA A 132 -1.91 3.58 13.31
C ALA A 132 -0.69 4.45 12.98
N TYR A 133 0.30 3.88 12.28
CA TYR A 133 1.47 4.61 11.79
C TYR A 133 1.06 5.84 10.97
N PHE A 134 0.21 5.66 9.97
CA PHE A 134 -0.20 6.77 9.09
C PHE A 134 -0.89 7.88 9.89
N SER A 135 -1.83 7.53 10.77
CA SER A 135 -2.54 8.51 11.58
C SER A 135 -1.61 9.28 12.53
N ALA A 136 -0.54 8.65 13.01
CA ALA A 136 0.43 9.29 13.92
C ALA A 136 1.47 10.16 13.20
N THR A 137 1.91 9.74 12.00
CA THR A 137 3.03 10.39 11.30
C THR A 137 2.62 11.38 10.22
N GLU A 138 1.36 11.36 9.78
CA GLU A 138 0.84 12.21 8.70
C GLU A 138 -0.32 13.11 9.15
N PRO A 139 -0.16 13.94 10.21
CA PRO A 139 -1.24 14.78 10.71
C PRO A 139 -1.72 15.80 9.68
N ASP A 140 -0.82 16.25 8.81
CA ASP A 140 -1.14 17.18 7.73
C ASP A 140 -2.00 16.57 6.63
N ALA A 141 -2.09 15.24 6.56
CA ALA A 141 -2.94 14.56 5.59
C ALA A 141 -4.43 14.94 5.74
N GLN A 142 -4.87 15.39 6.92
CA GLN A 142 -6.21 15.97 7.12
C GLN A 142 -6.52 17.14 6.17
N LYS A 143 -5.48 17.82 5.67
CA LYS A 143 -5.63 18.91 4.70
C LYS A 143 -6.04 18.41 3.32
N PHE A 144 -5.79 17.14 3.02
CA PHE A 144 -5.95 16.55 1.68
C PHE A 144 -7.05 15.50 1.59
N ILE A 145 -7.38 14.85 2.73
CA ILE A 145 -8.27 13.70 2.77
C ILE A 145 -9.45 13.92 3.73
N ASN A 146 -10.60 13.33 3.36
CA ASN A 146 -11.84 13.36 4.12
C ASN A 146 -12.03 12.02 4.85
N PHE A 147 -11.26 11.78 5.90
CA PHE A 147 -11.54 10.67 6.81
C PHE A 147 -12.33 11.16 8.04
N PRO A 148 -13.12 10.27 8.66
CA PRO A 148 -13.82 10.58 9.90
C PRO A 148 -12.86 11.05 10.99
N GLU A 149 -13.32 11.90 11.90
CA GLU A 149 -12.49 12.44 12.98
C GLU A 149 -11.89 11.33 13.84
N GLU A 150 -12.64 10.25 14.05
CA GLU A 150 -12.22 9.09 14.83
C GLU A 150 -10.97 8.41 14.27
N PHE A 151 -10.74 8.48 12.96
CA PHE A 151 -9.51 7.97 12.34
C PHE A 151 -8.27 8.68 12.89
N TRP A 152 -8.39 9.98 13.17
CA TRP A 152 -7.28 10.82 13.64
C TRP A 152 -7.04 10.74 15.15
N LEU A 153 -7.87 9.99 15.89
CA LEU A 153 -7.64 9.73 17.31
C LEU A 153 -6.32 8.98 17.55
N GLY A 154 -5.79 8.26 16.57
CA GLY A 154 -4.47 7.64 16.64
C GLY A 154 -3.36 8.64 16.99
N LEU A 155 -3.46 9.90 16.54
CA LEU A 155 -2.55 10.98 16.93
C LEU A 155 -2.54 11.27 18.43
N LYS A 156 -3.68 11.07 19.09
CA LYS A 156 -3.83 11.29 20.54
C LYS A 156 -3.38 10.08 21.34
N LEU A 157 -3.52 8.88 20.76
CA LEU A 157 -3.16 7.62 21.43
C LEU A 157 -1.65 7.34 21.39
N PHE A 158 -0.95 7.90 20.39
CA PHE A 158 0.49 7.68 20.21
C PHE A 158 1.27 9.00 20.13
N PRO A 159 1.18 9.89 21.18
CA PRO A 159 1.74 11.25 21.13
C PRO A 159 3.27 11.26 20.98
N ASP A 160 3.95 10.24 21.49
CA ASP A 160 5.40 10.12 21.47
C ASP A 160 5.93 9.38 20.23
N MET A 161 5.06 8.79 19.42
CA MET A 161 5.42 8.00 18.25
C MET A 161 5.30 8.79 16.94
N LYS A 162 5.78 10.04 16.94
CA LYS A 162 5.78 10.91 15.74
C LYS A 162 6.94 10.58 14.78
N SER A 163 7.98 9.95 15.29
CA SER A 163 9.18 9.60 14.53
C SER A 163 8.95 8.31 13.74
N ARG A 164 9.27 8.33 12.44
CA ARG A 164 9.23 7.13 11.61
C ARG A 164 10.19 6.03 12.08
N GLU A 165 11.32 6.42 12.67
CA GLU A 165 12.29 5.46 13.21
C GLU A 165 11.70 4.67 14.39
N SER A 166 10.94 5.33 15.26
CA SER A 166 10.24 4.65 16.36
C SER A 166 9.26 3.60 15.83
N TRP A 167 8.56 3.89 14.73
CA TRP A 167 7.65 2.94 14.10
C TRP A 167 8.37 1.77 13.44
N LYS A 168 9.56 1.99 12.88
CA LYS A 168 10.37 0.90 12.31
C LYS A 168 10.70 -0.15 13.36
N THR A 169 11.11 0.28 14.56
CA THR A 169 11.34 -0.62 15.69
C THR A 169 10.07 -1.38 16.06
N VAL A 170 8.93 -0.69 16.19
CA VAL A 170 7.65 -1.32 16.52
C VAL A 170 7.26 -2.38 15.47
N PHE A 171 7.42 -2.08 14.18
CA PHE A 171 7.13 -3.07 13.12
C PHE A 171 8.04 -4.30 13.18
N LEU A 172 9.28 -4.13 13.64
CA LEU A 172 10.22 -5.26 13.77
C LEU A 172 10.00 -6.08 15.05
N ASP A 173 9.45 -5.48 16.10
CA ASP A 173 9.34 -6.09 17.42
C ASP A 173 7.99 -6.75 17.71
N ILE A 174 6.94 -6.48 16.92
CA ILE A 174 5.63 -7.09 17.13
C ILE A 174 5.61 -8.53 16.59
N PRO A 175 5.38 -9.55 17.45
CA PRO A 175 5.45 -10.96 17.05
C PRO A 175 4.49 -11.32 15.91
N GLU A 176 3.29 -10.75 15.89
CA GLU A 176 2.28 -10.97 14.85
C GLU A 176 2.77 -10.47 13.49
N VAL A 177 3.39 -9.27 13.46
CA VAL A 177 3.97 -8.70 12.24
C VAL A 177 5.15 -9.53 11.74
N GLN A 178 6.01 -9.98 12.65
CA GLN A 178 7.13 -10.89 12.32
C GLN A 178 6.61 -12.22 11.76
N SER A 179 5.58 -12.81 12.38
CA SER A 179 4.97 -14.04 11.89
C SER A 179 4.39 -13.90 10.50
N GLU A 180 3.72 -12.78 10.21
CA GLU A 180 3.21 -12.47 8.87
C GLU A 180 4.35 -12.26 7.87
N TYR A 181 5.44 -11.59 8.29
CA TYR A 181 6.63 -11.40 7.46
C TYR A 181 7.28 -12.73 7.07
N LEU A 182 7.47 -13.62 8.03
CA LEU A 182 8.03 -14.95 7.77
C LEU A 182 7.19 -15.75 6.77
N LYS A 183 5.86 -15.70 6.90
CA LYS A 183 4.95 -16.33 5.92
C LYS A 183 5.06 -15.73 4.52
N ASP A 184 5.30 -14.43 4.42
CA ASP A 184 5.44 -13.74 3.14
C ASP A 184 6.77 -14.06 2.45
N THR A 185 7.80 -14.32 3.23
CA THR A 185 9.18 -14.55 2.78
C THR A 185 9.61 -16.00 2.88
N ASP A 186 8.70 -16.91 3.24
CA ASP A 186 9.02 -18.35 3.36
C ASP A 186 9.35 -18.94 1.99
N ASP A 187 10.66 -19.10 1.75
CA ASP A 187 11.21 -19.68 0.52
C ASP A 187 10.91 -21.17 0.38
N THR A 188 10.42 -21.83 1.46
CA THR A 188 10.06 -23.26 1.37
C THR A 188 8.91 -23.51 0.42
N LEU A 189 8.06 -22.49 0.21
CA LEU A 189 7.04 -22.53 -0.86
C LEU A 189 7.66 -22.67 -2.26
N PHE A 190 8.90 -22.24 -2.45
CA PHE A 190 9.65 -22.28 -3.70
C PHE A 190 10.66 -23.42 -3.76
N SER A 191 11.03 -24.00 -2.62
CA SER A 191 12.11 -24.98 -2.49
C SER A 191 11.66 -26.44 -2.42
N GLN A 192 10.35 -26.72 -2.37
CA GLN A 192 9.84 -28.09 -2.48
C GLN A 192 9.97 -28.55 -3.96
N GLN A 193 11.16 -28.94 -4.30
CA GLN A 193 11.49 -29.63 -5.55
C GLN A 193 11.51 -31.14 -5.34
#